data_67308f7f4122e3ebed04f8a6ec99c431
#
_entry.id   67308f7f4122e3ebed04f8a6ec99c431
#
_cell.length_a   1.000
_cell.length_b   1.000
_cell.length_c   1.000
_cell.angle_alpha   90.00
_cell.angle_beta   90.00
_cell.angle_gamma   90.00
#
_symmetry.space_group_name_H-M   'P 1'
#
loop_
_entity.id
_entity.type
_entity.pdbx_description
1 polymer ?
#
loop_
_entity_poly.entity_id
_entity_poly.type
_entity_poly.pdbx_seq_one_letter_code
_entity_poly.pdbx_strand_id
1 'polypeptide(L)'
;MKKNRRKKIEFEEGSGNVFADLELTDADELYARAQIGFGVYKILKDEGLKQRQIAELLGIPQPEVSHLMNGHFSRFTTDKLLEFLRRLDRKVTIRITPHKPGEPYQEIGFGLQQLRRNQRIW
;
A
#
# COMPACT_ATOMS: atom_id res chain seq x y z
N MET A 1 -20.28 -14.63 15.74
CA MET A 1 -20.35 -14.33 15.17
C MET A 1 -20.33 -14.23 14.90
N LYS A 2 -20.32 -14.48 14.94
CA LYS A 2 -20.34 -14.36 14.29
C LYS A 2 -20.04 -14.47 14.05
N LYS A 3 -19.91 -14.87 14.04
CA LYS A 3 -19.64 -15.03 13.38
C LYS A 3 -19.11 -15.15 13.19
N ASN A 4 -18.93 -15.39 13.32
CA ASN A 4 -18.55 -15.47 12.75
C ASN A 4 -18.13 -15.64 12.58
N ARG A 5 -18.05 -15.91 12.65
CA ARG A 5 -17.80 -15.94 12.17
C ARG A 5 -17.29 -16.24 12.06
N ARG A 6 -17.00 -16.54 12.09
CA ARG A 6 -16.56 -16.63 11.68
C ARG A 6 -16.17 -17.20 11.27
N LYS A 7 -16.02 -17.54 10.98
CA LYS A 7 -15.74 -17.81 10.39
C LYS A 7 -14.96 -18.12 9.96
N LYS A 8 -14.51 -18.21 9.70
CA LYS A 8 -13.86 -18.37 9.19
C LYS A 8 -12.94 -18.25 8.72
N ILE A 9 -12.27 -17.99 8.83
CA ILE A 9 -11.60 -17.72 8.26
C ILE A 9 -10.78 -18.38 7.73
N GLU A 10 -10.68 -18.59 7.38
CA GLU A 10 -10.23 -19.09 6.82
C GLU A 10 -9.58 -19.14 6.07
N PHE A 11 -9.23 -19.11 5.88
CA PHE A 11 -8.81 -19.07 5.09
C PHE A 11 -8.73 -19.48 4.09
N GLU A 12 -9.02 -19.20 3.66
CA GLU A 12 -9.17 -19.41 2.83
C GLU A 12 -8.96 -19.46 1.91
N GLU A 13 -8.86 -19.65 1.58
CA GLU A 13 -8.89 -19.69 0.70
C GLU A 13 -9.33 -19.10 0.06
N GLY A 14 -9.30 -18.94 0.23
CA GLY A 14 -10.12 -18.09 -0.10
C GLY A 14 -10.22 -17.34 -1.25
N SER A 15 -10.92 -16.36 -1.15
CA SER A 15 -11.15 -15.50 -2.26
C SER A 15 -9.88 -14.83 -2.76
N GLY A 16 -8.85 -14.83 -1.97
CA GLY A 16 -7.70 -14.01 -2.30
C GLY A 16 -7.88 -12.57 -1.89
N ASN A 17 -9.03 -12.23 -1.34
CA ASN A 17 -9.27 -10.90 -0.83
C ASN A 17 -9.41 -11.00 0.67
N VAL A 18 -8.29 -10.84 1.35
CA VAL A 18 -8.26 -11.00 2.81
C VAL A 18 -9.16 -9.98 3.49
N PHE A 19 -9.25 -8.79 2.92
CA PHE A 19 -10.09 -7.76 3.53
C PHE A 19 -11.55 -8.16 3.52
N ALA A 20 -12.01 -8.75 2.42
CA ALA A 20 -13.38 -9.21 2.36
C ALA A 20 -13.59 -10.39 3.30
N ASP A 21 -12.59 -11.28 3.39
CA ASP A 21 -12.72 -12.44 4.26
C ASP A 21 -12.79 -12.03 5.72
N LEU A 22 -12.24 -10.87 6.04
CA LEU A 22 -12.29 -10.35 7.40
C LEU A 22 -13.45 -9.39 7.58
N GLU A 23 -14.34 -9.34 6.60
CA GLU A 23 -15.54 -8.50 6.64
C GLU A 23 -15.21 -7.02 6.72
N LEU A 24 -14.08 -6.63 6.16
CA LEU A 24 -13.76 -5.23 6.04
C LEU A 24 -14.45 -4.67 4.81
N THR A 25 -14.78 -3.40 4.86
CA THR A 25 -15.45 -2.79 3.74
C THR A 25 -14.48 -2.53 2.60
N ASP A 26 -15.02 -2.46 1.38
CA ASP A 26 -14.19 -2.08 0.25
C ASP A 26 -13.59 -0.70 0.46
N ALA A 27 -14.32 0.17 1.15
CA ALA A 27 -13.81 1.51 1.39
C ALA A 27 -12.54 1.49 2.26
N ASP A 28 -12.52 0.62 3.27
CA ASP A 28 -11.33 0.50 4.12
C ASP A 28 -10.14 -0.01 3.32
N GLU A 29 -10.37 -1.00 2.47
CA GLU A 29 -9.30 -1.53 1.65
C GLU A 29 -8.79 -0.48 0.67
N LEU A 30 -9.71 0.22 0.00
CA LEU A 30 -9.32 1.22 -0.96
C LEU A 30 -8.59 2.38 -0.29
N TYR A 31 -9.01 2.72 0.92
CA TYR A 31 -8.35 3.79 1.65
C TYR A 31 -6.91 3.42 1.98
N ALA A 32 -6.71 2.21 2.49
CA ALA A 32 -5.35 1.77 2.83
C ALA A 32 -4.49 1.70 1.57
N ARG A 33 -5.06 1.19 0.47
CA ARG A 33 -4.31 1.08 -0.78
C ARG A 33 -3.94 2.45 -1.30
N ALA A 34 -4.87 3.41 -1.18
CA ALA A 34 -4.60 4.76 -1.63
C ALA A 34 -3.50 5.41 -0.80
N GLN A 35 -3.48 5.14 0.50
CA GLN A 35 -2.43 5.71 1.34
C GLN A 35 -1.07 5.14 0.99
N ILE A 36 -0.98 3.84 0.75
CA ILE A 36 0.29 3.24 0.35
C ILE A 36 0.70 3.79 -1.01
N GLY A 37 -0.25 3.86 -1.93
CA GLY A 37 0.05 4.38 -3.27
C GLY A 37 0.52 5.80 -3.25
N PHE A 38 -0.09 6.63 -2.41
CA PHE A 38 0.34 8.01 -2.27
C PHE A 38 1.76 8.08 -1.75
N GLY A 39 2.11 7.20 -0.80
CA GLY A 39 3.48 7.15 -0.31
C GLY A 39 4.48 6.81 -1.39
N VAL A 40 4.15 5.81 -2.23
CA VAL A 40 5.01 5.45 -3.35
C VAL A 40 5.15 6.66 -4.29
N TYR A 41 4.02 7.30 -4.60
CA TYR A 41 4.01 8.46 -5.48
C TYR A 41 4.92 9.57 -4.93
N LYS A 42 4.80 9.86 -3.63
CA LYS A 42 5.60 10.92 -3.02
C LYS A 42 7.09 10.63 -3.11
N ILE A 43 7.46 9.39 -2.84
CA ILE A 43 8.87 9.02 -2.91
C ILE A 43 9.38 9.22 -4.33
N LEU A 44 8.62 8.73 -5.33
CA LEU A 44 9.05 8.85 -6.71
C LEU A 44 9.13 10.31 -7.14
N LYS A 45 8.16 11.11 -6.72
CA LYS A 45 8.16 12.51 -7.08
C LYS A 45 9.35 13.24 -6.45
N ASP A 46 9.64 12.92 -5.20
CA ASP A 46 10.75 13.56 -4.50
C ASP A 46 12.08 13.17 -5.12
N GLU A 47 12.16 11.96 -5.69
CA GLU A 47 13.38 11.52 -6.35
C GLU A 47 13.59 12.20 -7.70
N GLY A 48 12.52 12.76 -8.26
CA GLY A 48 12.65 13.46 -9.53
C GLY A 48 12.89 12.57 -10.72
N LEU A 49 12.46 11.33 -10.65
CA LEU A 49 12.72 10.38 -11.74
C LEU A 49 11.74 10.58 -12.89
N LYS A 50 12.22 10.30 -14.10
CA LYS A 50 11.36 10.32 -15.26
C LYS A 50 10.62 9.01 -15.36
N GLN A 51 9.50 9.02 -16.10
CA GLN A 51 8.65 7.83 -16.17
C GLN A 51 9.40 6.61 -16.67
N ARG A 52 10.31 6.79 -17.63
CA ARG A 52 11.06 5.64 -18.11
C ARG A 52 11.95 5.06 -17.00
N GLN A 53 12.56 5.92 -16.21
CA GLN A 53 13.40 5.48 -15.11
C GLN A 53 12.56 4.77 -14.05
N ILE A 54 11.37 5.28 -13.78
CA ILE A 54 10.47 4.65 -12.82
C ILE A 54 10.07 3.27 -13.32
N ALA A 55 9.76 3.15 -14.62
CA ALA A 55 9.36 1.88 -15.19
C ALA A 55 10.44 0.83 -14.99
N GLU A 56 11.68 1.22 -15.21
CA GLU A 56 12.80 0.29 -15.02
C GLU A 56 12.97 -0.07 -13.56
N LEU A 57 12.90 0.93 -12.71
CA LEU A 57 13.11 0.72 -11.27
C LEU A 57 12.03 -0.18 -10.69
N LEU A 58 10.78 0.07 -11.04
CA LEU A 58 9.68 -0.70 -10.50
C LEU A 58 9.37 -1.97 -11.27
N GLY A 59 9.96 -2.12 -12.46
CA GLY A 59 9.73 -3.31 -13.26
C GLY A 59 8.34 -3.37 -13.87
N ILE A 60 7.77 -2.24 -14.27
CA ILE A 60 6.43 -2.18 -14.84
C ILE A 60 6.48 -1.39 -16.14
N PRO A 61 5.50 -1.60 -17.02
CA PRO A 61 5.43 -0.84 -18.26
C PRO A 61 5.16 0.64 -18.01
N GLN A 62 5.60 1.49 -18.92
CA GLN A 62 5.39 2.92 -18.74
C GLN A 62 3.92 3.32 -18.61
N PRO A 63 2.98 2.70 -19.31
CA PRO A 63 1.58 3.04 -19.08
C PRO A 63 1.15 2.84 -17.62
N GLU A 64 1.71 1.82 -16.95
CA GLU A 64 1.39 1.62 -15.55
C GLU A 64 2.03 2.70 -14.68
N VAL A 65 3.21 3.17 -15.06
CA VAL A 65 3.82 4.29 -14.35
C VAL A 65 2.93 5.52 -14.46
N SER A 66 2.36 5.74 -15.65
CA SER A 66 1.47 6.88 -15.85
C SER A 66 0.26 6.79 -14.90
N HIS A 67 -0.33 5.60 -14.78
CA HIS A 67 -1.45 5.42 -13.86
C HIS A 67 -1.04 5.70 -12.42
N LEU A 68 0.12 5.21 -12.03
CA LEU A 68 0.61 5.40 -10.68
C LEU A 68 0.83 6.88 -10.39
N MET A 69 1.45 7.60 -11.32
CA MET A 69 1.78 8.99 -11.11
C MET A 69 0.58 9.91 -11.27
N ASN A 70 -0.54 9.38 -11.78
CA ASN A 70 -1.77 10.13 -11.85
C ASN A 70 -2.73 9.77 -10.72
N GLY A 71 -2.27 8.99 -9.75
CA GLY A 71 -3.07 8.73 -8.58
C GLY A 71 -4.06 7.59 -8.73
N HIS A 72 -3.96 6.79 -9.77
CA HIS A 72 -4.88 5.68 -9.97
C HIS A 72 -4.41 4.48 -9.18
N PHE A 73 -4.37 4.63 -7.86
CA PHE A 73 -3.76 3.63 -6.99
C PHE A 73 -4.59 2.36 -6.88
N SER A 74 -5.89 2.44 -7.09
CA SER A 74 -6.73 1.25 -7.02
C SER A 74 -6.41 0.25 -8.11
N ARG A 75 -5.65 0.68 -9.11
CA ARG A 75 -5.25 -0.20 -10.18
C ARG A 75 -4.21 -1.20 -9.73
N PHE A 76 -3.55 -0.95 -8.61
CA PHE A 76 -2.48 -1.81 -8.11
C PHE A 76 -2.94 -2.51 -6.85
N THR A 77 -2.53 -3.76 -6.68
CA THR A 77 -2.83 -4.47 -5.44
C THR A 77 -1.93 -3.96 -4.33
N THR A 78 -2.35 -4.22 -3.10
CA THR A 78 -1.53 -3.86 -1.96
C THR A 78 -0.16 -4.52 -2.05
N ASP A 79 -0.14 -5.81 -2.42
CA ASP A 79 1.13 -6.51 -2.55
C ASP A 79 2.04 -5.85 -3.55
N LYS A 80 1.46 -5.38 -4.67
CA LYS A 80 2.26 -4.74 -5.70
C LYS A 80 2.84 -3.43 -5.20
N LEU A 81 2.04 -2.66 -4.47
CA LEU A 81 2.51 -1.40 -3.92
C LEU A 81 3.61 -1.62 -2.89
N LEU A 82 3.47 -2.66 -2.08
CA LEU A 82 4.52 -2.98 -1.11
C LEU A 82 5.80 -3.40 -1.83
N GLU A 83 5.67 -4.11 -2.94
CA GLU A 83 6.82 -4.47 -3.74
C GLU A 83 7.53 -3.23 -4.27
N PHE A 84 6.75 -2.22 -4.71
CA PHE A 84 7.35 -0.98 -5.17
C PHE A 84 8.18 -0.34 -4.06
N LEU A 85 7.66 -0.34 -2.84
CA LEU A 85 8.40 0.23 -1.71
C LEU A 85 9.71 -0.51 -1.47
N ARG A 86 9.68 -1.83 -1.63
CA ARG A 86 10.91 -2.60 -1.50
C ARG A 86 11.92 -2.21 -2.57
N ARG A 87 11.45 -2.02 -3.80
CA ARG A 87 12.34 -1.62 -4.88
C ARG A 87 12.85 -0.21 -4.70
N LEU A 88 12.13 0.60 -3.92
CA LEU A 88 12.58 1.95 -3.61
C LEU A 88 13.43 1.98 -2.34
N ASP A 89 13.82 0.81 -1.86
CA ASP A 89 14.70 0.68 -0.71
C ASP A 89 14.05 1.27 0.54
N ARG A 90 12.76 0.99 0.69
CA ARG A 90 12.02 1.42 1.87
C ARG A 90 11.63 0.23 2.71
N LYS A 91 11.77 0.38 4.00
CA LYS A 91 11.39 -0.66 4.95
C LYS A 91 9.95 -0.45 5.36
N VAL A 92 9.17 -1.52 5.32
CA VAL A 92 7.77 -1.47 5.72
C VAL A 92 7.63 -2.23 7.02
N THR A 93 7.04 -1.59 8.00
CA THR A 93 6.79 -2.22 9.29
C THR A 93 5.29 -2.27 9.50
N ILE A 94 4.78 -3.43 9.88
CA ILE A 94 3.36 -3.61 10.11
C ILE A 94 3.15 -3.81 11.60
N ARG A 95 2.26 -3.01 12.18
CA ARG A 95 1.94 -3.11 13.58
C ARG A 95 0.51 -3.59 13.71
N ILE A 96 0.31 -4.61 14.50
CA ILE A 96 -1.01 -5.17 14.72
C ILE A 96 -1.39 -4.87 16.17
N THR A 97 -2.50 -4.15 16.33
CA THR A 97 -2.96 -3.75 17.66
C THR A 97 -4.43 -4.05 17.79
N PRO A 98 -4.94 -4.11 19.03
CA PRO A 98 -6.37 -4.24 19.19
C PRO A 98 -7.11 -3.07 18.56
N HIS A 99 -8.27 -3.36 18.01
CA HIS A 99 -9.07 -2.34 17.36
C HIS A 99 -9.94 -1.62 18.38
N LYS A 100 -10.05 -0.32 18.25
CA LYS A 100 -10.90 0.49 19.11
C LYS A 100 -12.07 1.02 18.31
N PRO A 101 -13.23 1.19 18.96
CA PRO A 101 -14.38 1.71 18.22
C PRO A 101 -14.10 3.08 17.63
N GLY A 102 -14.56 3.29 16.44
CA GLY A 102 -14.44 4.58 15.80
C GLY A 102 -13.19 4.78 14.96
N GLU A 103 -12.25 3.85 15.03
CA GLU A 103 -11.04 4.01 14.21
C GLU A 103 -11.09 3.04 13.04
N PRO A 104 -10.37 3.34 11.96
CA PRO A 104 -10.35 2.42 10.82
C PRO A 104 -9.62 1.14 11.17
N TYR A 105 -9.94 0.06 10.47
CA TYR A 105 -9.25 -1.19 10.70
C TYR A 105 -7.85 -1.18 10.11
N GLN A 106 -7.59 -0.31 9.16
CA GLN A 106 -6.27 -0.21 8.59
C GLN A 106 -5.91 1.24 8.43
N GLU A 107 -4.72 1.57 8.79
CA GLU A 107 -4.23 2.91 8.54
C GLU A 107 -2.76 2.81 8.24
N ILE A 108 -2.28 3.71 7.40
CA ILE A 108 -0.92 3.74 6.94
C ILE A 108 -0.29 5.04 7.39
N GLY A 109 0.83 4.92 8.06
CA GLY A 109 1.56 6.11 8.45
C GLY A 109 2.92 6.12 7.80
N PHE A 110 3.40 7.30 7.48
CA PHE A 110 4.72 7.45 6.92
C PHE A 110 5.53 8.33 7.85
N GLY A 111 6.68 7.82 8.27
CA GLY A 111 7.56 8.64 9.08
C GLY A 111 8.22 9.70 8.22
N LEU A 112 8.44 10.85 8.82
CA LEU A 112 9.10 11.92 8.09
C LEU A 112 10.48 11.52 7.63
N GLN A 113 11.17 10.74 8.46
CA GLN A 113 12.50 10.30 8.07
C GLN A 113 12.43 9.44 6.82
N GLN A 114 11.39 8.65 6.67
CA GLN A 114 11.30 7.75 5.54
C GLN A 114 11.07 8.52 4.25
N LEU A 115 10.31 9.60 4.32
CA LEU A 115 10.05 10.39 3.13
C LEU A 115 11.19 11.34 2.83
N ARG A 116 12.04 11.63 3.80
CA ARG A 116 13.12 12.57 3.62
C ARG A 116 14.48 11.93 3.71
N ARG A 117 14.51 10.62 3.50
CA ARG A 117 15.72 9.95 3.74
C ARG A 117 16.83 10.33 2.80
N ASN A 118 16.56 10.74 1.61
CA ASN A 118 17.62 11.16 0.72
C ASN A 118 18.23 12.47 1.14
N GLN A 119 17.69 13.09 2.19
CA GLN A 119 18.29 14.26 2.70
C GLN A 119 19.30 13.93 3.74
N ARG A 120 19.39 12.68 4.08
CA ARG A 120 20.25 12.38 5.01
C ARG A 120 21.47 12.36 4.45
N ILE A 121 22.28 12.68 4.86
CA ILE A 121 23.26 12.74 4.31
C ILE A 121 24.17 12.27 4.80
N TRP A 122 24.55 11.73 4.81
CA TRP A 122 25.50 11.12 5.28
C TRP A 122 26.41 10.94 4.28
#